data_236db22dd97c2b096e3e2146fde4cfd4
#
_entry.id   236db22dd97c2b096e3e2146fde4cfd4
#
_cell.length_a   1.000
_cell.length_b   1.000
_cell.length_c   1.000
_cell.angle_alpha   90.00
_cell.angle_beta   90.00
_cell.angle_gamma   90.00
#
_symmetry.space_group_name_H-M   'P 1'
#
loop_
_entity.id
_entity.type
_entity.pdbx_description
1 polymer ?
#
loop_
_entity_poly.entity_id
_entity_poly.type
_entity_poly.pdbx_seq_one_letter_code
_entity_poly.pdbx_strand_id
1 'polypeptide(L)'
;ELSLGHAGFMCVGAFSSATCSMLLKGSGLPPIVLFCIALFIGAISAGVFGILIGIPVLRLKGDYLAIVTLAFGEIIKNLINALYFGVDKTGWHFSLKDSNAISLGEGGKWIIKGAQGITGTPKYSNFTIGMILLVLSMIFIQHFIHSRTGRAVMAIRDNRIAAESIGLPVTKLKLLCFSISAAFAGIAGVLYAHNLSSLQALPKNFGYNQSIMILVFVVLGGIGNMRGSILAAVILTVLPEMLRSLNDFRMLIYAVVLILMMLFTSAPSFIAFRKSILQKFRKKEVAA
;
A
#
# COMPACT_ATOMS: atom_id res chain seq x y z
N GLU A 1 0.94 -0.99 -15.94
CA GLU A 1 0.11 0.17 -15.58
C GLU A 1 0.52 0.67 -14.21
N LEU A 2 0.71 1.97 -14.06
CA LEU A 2 1.09 2.62 -12.80
C LEU A 2 -0.18 3.09 -12.09
N SER A 3 -0.30 2.82 -10.78
CA SER A 3 -1.39 3.28 -9.94
C SER A 3 -0.85 4.13 -8.81
N LEU A 4 -1.46 5.28 -8.56
CA LEU A 4 -1.13 6.22 -7.47
C LEU A 4 -2.16 6.18 -6.33
N GLY A 5 -3.02 5.15 -6.29
CA GLY A 5 -4.07 4.99 -5.28
C GLY A 5 -3.70 4.16 -4.06
N HIS A 6 -2.47 3.66 -3.95
CA HIS A 6 -2.10 2.68 -2.92
C HIS A 6 -2.23 3.21 -1.49
N ALA A 7 -1.95 4.48 -1.24
CA ALA A 7 -2.15 5.09 0.07
C ALA A 7 -3.64 5.12 0.48
N GLY A 8 -4.56 5.27 -0.47
CA GLY A 8 -6.00 5.17 -0.22
C GLY A 8 -6.42 3.77 0.22
N PHE A 9 -5.94 2.73 -0.47
CA PHE A 9 -6.20 1.34 -0.06
C PHE A 9 -5.57 0.99 1.29
N MET A 10 -4.37 1.51 1.56
CA MET A 10 -3.74 1.42 2.87
C MET A 10 -4.60 2.07 3.96
N CYS A 11 -5.21 3.23 3.67
CA CYS A 11 -6.12 3.93 4.57
C CYS A 11 -7.37 3.08 4.87
N VAL A 12 -8.01 2.50 3.84
CA VAL A 12 -9.16 1.58 4.02
C VAL A 12 -8.79 0.40 4.92
N GLY A 13 -7.68 -0.28 4.64
CA GLY A 13 -7.22 -1.41 5.44
C GLY A 13 -6.92 -1.03 6.89
N ALA A 14 -6.27 0.12 7.11
CA ALA A 14 -5.95 0.64 8.42
C ALA A 14 -7.20 0.92 9.26
N PHE A 15 -8.16 1.66 8.71
CA PHE A 15 -9.36 2.06 9.44
C PHE A 15 -10.33 0.90 9.66
N SER A 16 -10.53 0.02 8.67
CA SER A 16 -11.40 -1.16 8.82
C SER A 16 -10.86 -2.13 9.89
N SER A 17 -9.54 -2.37 9.89
CA SER A 17 -8.91 -3.24 10.88
C SER A 17 -8.92 -2.64 12.29
N ALA A 18 -8.65 -1.34 12.43
CA ALA A 18 -8.68 -0.65 13.71
C ALA A 18 -10.09 -0.62 14.29
N THR A 19 -11.11 -0.35 13.46
CA THR A 19 -12.52 -0.40 13.85
C THR A 19 -12.90 -1.80 14.34
N CYS A 20 -12.54 -2.85 13.61
CA CYS A 20 -12.79 -4.22 14.01
C CYS A 20 -12.13 -4.56 15.35
N SER A 21 -10.86 -4.18 15.53
CA SER A 21 -10.12 -4.41 16.78
C SER A 21 -10.72 -3.68 17.97
N MET A 22 -11.26 -2.48 17.76
CA MET A 22 -11.94 -1.71 18.81
C MET A 22 -13.28 -2.34 19.20
N LEU A 23 -14.03 -2.87 18.22
CA LEU A 23 -15.29 -3.59 18.48
C LEU A 23 -15.07 -4.90 19.25
N LEU A 24 -14.01 -5.64 18.91
CA LEU A 24 -13.69 -6.92 19.51
C LEU A 24 -12.86 -6.82 20.80
N LYS A 25 -12.49 -5.63 21.24
CA LYS A 25 -11.65 -5.41 22.44
C LYS A 25 -12.26 -5.96 23.75
N GLY A 26 -13.55 -6.31 23.77
CA GLY A 26 -14.24 -6.89 24.93
C GLY A 26 -14.51 -8.39 24.84
N SER A 27 -14.09 -9.06 23.77
CA SER A 27 -14.50 -10.47 23.50
C SER A 27 -13.68 -11.54 24.23
N GLY A 28 -12.66 -11.16 25.03
CA GLY A 28 -11.81 -12.13 25.76
C GLY A 28 -10.89 -12.98 24.88
N LEU A 29 -10.81 -12.72 23.58
CA LEU A 29 -9.94 -13.44 22.65
C LEU A 29 -8.46 -13.05 22.83
N PRO A 30 -7.53 -14.00 22.59
CA PRO A 30 -6.10 -13.70 22.67
C PRO A 30 -5.69 -12.65 21.62
N PRO A 31 -4.73 -11.75 21.94
CA PRO A 31 -4.31 -10.64 21.07
C PRO A 31 -3.88 -11.07 19.67
N ILE A 32 -3.27 -12.25 19.54
CA ILE A 32 -2.82 -12.79 18.25
C ILE A 32 -4.01 -13.12 17.33
N VAL A 33 -5.06 -13.72 17.88
CA VAL A 33 -6.28 -14.05 17.12
C VAL A 33 -6.99 -12.78 16.67
N LEU A 34 -7.09 -11.78 17.55
CA LEU A 34 -7.66 -10.48 17.21
C LEU A 34 -6.88 -9.80 16.08
N PHE A 35 -5.56 -9.86 16.14
CA PHE A 35 -4.71 -9.31 15.07
C PHE A 35 -4.90 -10.05 13.73
N CYS A 36 -4.98 -11.39 13.74
CA CYS A 36 -5.26 -12.16 12.53
C CYS A 36 -6.61 -11.79 11.91
N ILE A 37 -7.67 -11.69 12.74
CA ILE A 37 -9.00 -11.28 12.26
C ILE A 37 -8.93 -9.86 11.65
N ALA A 38 -8.28 -8.92 12.34
CA ALA A 38 -8.09 -7.55 11.85
C ALA A 38 -7.33 -7.51 10.52
N LEU A 39 -6.31 -8.37 10.37
CA LEU A 39 -5.52 -8.49 9.15
C LEU A 39 -6.37 -8.99 7.98
N PHE A 40 -7.18 -10.02 8.18
CA PHE A 40 -8.10 -10.52 7.16
C PHE A 40 -9.14 -9.48 6.76
N ILE A 41 -9.76 -8.81 7.74
CA ILE A 41 -10.77 -7.77 7.47
C ILE A 41 -10.13 -6.59 6.72
N GLY A 42 -8.94 -6.14 7.12
CA GLY A 42 -8.23 -5.07 6.45
C GLY A 42 -7.83 -5.43 5.02
N ALA A 43 -7.36 -6.66 4.78
CA ALA A 43 -7.01 -7.15 3.45
C ALA A 43 -8.24 -7.27 2.53
N ILE A 44 -9.33 -7.88 3.05
CA ILE A 44 -10.57 -8.07 2.29
C ILE A 44 -11.22 -6.72 1.96
N SER A 45 -11.34 -5.82 2.93
CA SER A 45 -11.94 -4.49 2.70
C SER A 45 -11.17 -3.71 1.64
N ALA A 46 -9.84 -3.65 1.73
CA ALA A 46 -9.02 -2.99 0.74
C ALA A 46 -9.11 -3.67 -0.64
N GLY A 47 -9.16 -5.01 -0.70
CA GLY A 47 -9.37 -5.77 -1.92
C GLY A 47 -10.73 -5.51 -2.58
N VAL A 48 -11.81 -5.43 -1.80
CA VAL A 48 -13.16 -5.09 -2.29
C VAL A 48 -13.18 -3.68 -2.85
N PHE A 49 -12.62 -2.70 -2.15
CA PHE A 49 -12.46 -1.34 -2.68
C PHE A 49 -11.59 -1.32 -3.93
N GLY A 50 -10.56 -2.18 -4.00
CA GLY A 50 -9.75 -2.38 -5.20
C GLY A 50 -10.58 -2.86 -6.39
N ILE A 51 -11.49 -3.81 -6.21
CA ILE A 51 -12.41 -4.26 -7.26
C ILE A 51 -13.36 -3.14 -7.67
N LEU A 52 -14.00 -2.48 -6.69
CA LEU A 52 -15.00 -1.45 -6.92
C LEU A 52 -14.43 -0.27 -7.71
N ILE A 53 -13.23 0.17 -7.35
CA ILE A 53 -12.52 1.26 -8.05
C ILE A 53 -11.89 0.75 -9.34
N GLY A 54 -11.37 -0.47 -9.36
CA GLY A 54 -10.72 -1.07 -10.51
C GLY A 54 -11.64 -1.21 -11.73
N ILE A 55 -12.93 -1.51 -11.53
CA ILE A 55 -13.90 -1.66 -12.64
C ILE A 55 -13.97 -0.42 -13.53
N PRO A 56 -14.22 0.80 -13.03
CA PRO A 56 -14.24 2.01 -13.85
C PRO A 56 -12.83 2.44 -14.29
N VAL A 57 -11.83 2.33 -13.41
CA VAL A 57 -10.48 2.88 -13.62
C VAL A 57 -9.71 2.10 -14.67
N LEU A 58 -9.81 0.78 -14.72
CA LEU A 58 -9.08 -0.06 -15.69
C LEU A 58 -9.59 0.06 -17.14
N ARG A 59 -10.68 0.80 -17.36
CA ARG A 59 -11.09 1.20 -18.72
C ARG A 59 -10.23 2.33 -19.28
N LEU A 60 -9.58 3.10 -18.43
CA LEU A 60 -8.67 4.18 -18.79
C LEU A 60 -7.30 3.62 -19.17
N LYS A 61 -6.55 4.37 -19.98
CA LYS A 61 -5.22 3.97 -20.46
C LYS A 61 -4.17 5.01 -20.08
N GLY A 62 -2.93 4.54 -19.89
CA GLY A 62 -1.78 5.41 -19.66
C GLY A 62 -1.89 6.28 -18.41
N ASP A 63 -1.56 7.56 -18.54
CA ASP A 63 -1.45 8.50 -17.42
C ASP A 63 -2.82 8.84 -16.79
N TYR A 64 -3.91 8.74 -17.56
CA TYR A 64 -5.26 8.95 -17.01
C TYR A 64 -5.61 7.94 -15.91
N LEU A 65 -5.11 6.72 -16.01
CA LEU A 65 -5.29 5.71 -14.98
C LEU A 65 -4.59 6.14 -13.67
N ALA A 66 -3.38 6.67 -13.76
CA ALA A 66 -2.63 7.14 -12.61
C ALA A 66 -3.32 8.33 -11.92
N ILE A 67 -3.80 9.32 -12.72
CA ILE A 67 -4.50 10.51 -12.21
C ILE A 67 -5.80 10.10 -11.49
N VAL A 68 -6.59 9.22 -12.09
CA VAL A 68 -7.89 8.81 -11.52
C VAL A 68 -7.69 7.94 -10.27
N THR A 69 -6.69 7.05 -10.23
CA THR A 69 -6.38 6.29 -9.00
C THR A 69 -5.91 7.19 -7.87
N LEU A 70 -5.16 8.25 -8.17
CA LEU A 70 -4.77 9.27 -7.19
C LEU A 70 -6.00 9.99 -6.65
N ALA A 71 -6.90 10.45 -7.52
CA ALA A 71 -8.14 11.12 -7.12
C ALA A 71 -9.00 10.23 -6.21
N PHE A 72 -9.16 8.95 -6.54
CA PHE A 72 -9.87 7.99 -5.68
C PHE A 72 -9.20 7.80 -4.33
N GLY A 73 -7.86 7.76 -4.27
CA GLY A 73 -7.13 7.71 -3.02
C GLY A 73 -7.43 8.91 -2.11
N GLU A 74 -7.46 10.12 -2.68
CA GLU A 74 -7.82 11.35 -1.96
C GLU A 74 -9.30 11.37 -1.53
N ILE A 75 -10.21 10.89 -2.40
CA ILE A 75 -11.64 10.77 -2.05
C ILE A 75 -11.82 9.83 -0.86
N ILE A 76 -11.18 8.65 -0.86
CA ILE A 76 -11.27 7.69 0.25
C ILE A 76 -10.76 8.32 1.54
N LYS A 77 -9.61 8.96 1.53
CA LYS A 77 -9.03 9.62 2.70
C LYS A 77 -9.98 10.69 3.26
N ASN A 78 -10.52 11.54 2.39
CA ASN A 78 -11.44 12.61 2.81
C ASN A 78 -12.79 12.06 3.29
N LEU A 79 -13.27 10.97 2.68
CA LEU A 79 -14.48 10.28 3.15
C LEU A 79 -14.29 9.72 4.57
N ILE A 80 -13.13 9.11 4.84
CA ILE A 80 -12.80 8.60 6.17
C ILE A 80 -12.65 9.74 7.18
N ASN A 81 -12.10 10.88 6.78
CA ASN A 81 -12.01 12.07 7.64
C ASN A 81 -13.38 12.71 7.95
N ALA A 82 -14.38 12.52 7.09
CA ALA A 82 -15.75 12.98 7.30
C ALA A 82 -16.61 11.97 8.06
N LEU A 83 -16.07 10.75 8.29
CA LEU A 83 -16.82 9.66 8.88
C LEU A 83 -16.85 9.75 10.41
N TYR A 84 -18.06 9.73 10.97
CA TYR A 84 -18.31 9.56 12.39
C TYR A 84 -18.98 8.21 12.62
N PHE A 85 -18.37 7.37 13.43
CA PHE A 85 -18.88 6.05 13.77
C PHE A 85 -18.81 5.82 15.27
N GLY A 86 -19.97 5.54 15.85
CA GLY A 86 -20.12 5.24 17.26
C GLY A 86 -20.97 4.00 17.47
N VAL A 87 -20.73 3.31 18.57
CA VAL A 87 -21.51 2.12 18.97
C VAL A 87 -22.09 2.37 20.35
N ASP A 88 -23.39 2.12 20.47
CA ASP A 88 -24.17 2.22 21.68
C ASP A 88 -24.92 0.91 21.94
N LYS A 89 -25.56 0.78 23.12
CA LYS A 89 -26.43 -0.37 23.47
C LYS A 89 -27.61 -0.52 22.51
N THR A 90 -28.01 0.56 21.86
CA THR A 90 -29.12 0.59 20.89
C THR A 90 -28.72 0.17 19.47
N GLY A 91 -27.39 0.14 19.16
CA GLY A 91 -26.89 -0.27 17.84
C GLY A 91 -25.72 0.53 17.34
N TRP A 92 -25.55 0.48 16.02
CA TRP A 92 -24.46 1.16 15.30
C TRP A 92 -24.98 2.51 14.78
N HIS A 93 -24.28 3.56 15.13
CA HIS A 93 -24.59 4.93 14.70
C HIS A 93 -23.53 5.43 13.73
N PHE A 94 -23.99 5.95 12.60
CA PHE A 94 -23.15 6.35 11.48
C PHE A 94 -23.57 7.74 10.99
N SER A 95 -22.63 8.67 10.87
CA SER A 95 -22.85 9.99 10.28
C SER A 95 -21.66 10.41 9.43
N LEU A 96 -21.94 11.10 8.32
CA LEU A 96 -20.93 11.70 7.42
C LEU A 96 -20.81 13.22 7.59
N LYS A 97 -21.57 13.83 8.49
CA LYS A 97 -21.71 15.28 8.55
C LYS A 97 -21.12 15.89 9.83
N ASP A 98 -21.64 15.49 10.98
CA ASP A 98 -21.28 16.07 12.27
C ASP A 98 -21.37 15.07 13.43
N SER A 99 -20.53 15.29 14.46
CA SER A 99 -20.64 14.57 15.74
C SER A 99 -21.96 14.80 16.44
N ASN A 100 -22.57 15.99 16.27
CA ASN A 100 -23.84 16.36 16.89
C ASN A 100 -25.06 15.67 16.26
N ALA A 101 -24.90 15.11 15.06
CA ALA A 101 -25.97 14.35 14.38
C ALA A 101 -26.20 12.96 15.00
N ILE A 102 -25.29 12.50 15.87
CA ILE A 102 -25.38 11.23 16.58
C ILE A 102 -25.48 11.54 18.08
N SER A 103 -26.68 11.41 18.65
CA SER A 103 -26.88 11.37 20.09
C SER A 103 -26.55 9.98 20.59
N LEU A 104 -25.31 9.77 21.07
CA LEU A 104 -24.96 8.55 21.77
C LEU A 104 -25.65 8.53 23.14
N GLY A 105 -26.40 7.47 23.44
CA GLY A 105 -27.00 7.25 24.76
C GLY A 105 -25.94 6.96 25.82
N GLU A 106 -26.40 6.83 27.10
CA GLU A 106 -25.51 6.52 28.23
C GLU A 106 -24.71 5.23 27.99
N GLY A 107 -23.38 5.38 27.94
CA GLY A 107 -22.43 4.28 27.69
C GLY A 107 -21.98 4.09 26.24
N GLY A 108 -22.39 4.96 25.31
CA GLY A 108 -21.94 4.94 23.92
C GLY A 108 -20.45 5.25 23.78
N LYS A 109 -19.74 4.51 22.93
CA LYS A 109 -18.33 4.71 22.63
C LYS A 109 -18.14 5.19 21.19
N TRP A 110 -17.45 6.31 21.03
CA TRP A 110 -16.97 6.74 19.73
C TRP A 110 -15.81 5.86 19.27
N ILE A 111 -15.89 5.30 18.06
CA ILE A 111 -14.82 4.55 17.43
C ILE A 111 -14.07 5.45 16.46
N ILE A 112 -14.77 6.07 15.51
CA ILE A 112 -14.19 7.03 14.56
C ILE A 112 -14.77 8.40 14.83
N LYS A 113 -13.92 9.40 15.01
CA LYS A 113 -14.31 10.80 15.28
C LYS A 113 -13.87 11.72 14.13
N GLY A 114 -14.32 11.46 12.92
CA GLY A 114 -13.97 12.30 11.77
C GLY A 114 -12.47 12.53 11.65
N ALA A 115 -12.03 13.78 11.58
CA ALA A 115 -10.63 14.16 11.45
C ALA A 115 -9.72 13.75 12.63
N GLN A 116 -10.26 13.52 13.82
CA GLN A 116 -9.51 12.97 14.96
C GLN A 116 -9.16 11.49 14.77
N GLY A 117 -9.88 10.80 13.87
CA GLY A 117 -9.68 9.40 13.57
C GLY A 117 -10.07 8.46 14.71
N ILE A 118 -9.27 7.39 14.89
CA ILE A 118 -9.47 6.38 15.93
C ILE A 118 -8.41 6.55 17.00
N THR A 119 -8.82 6.67 18.26
CA THR A 119 -7.92 6.78 19.41
C THR A 119 -8.00 5.53 20.28
N GLY A 120 -6.86 5.09 20.82
CA GLY A 120 -6.80 3.93 21.71
C GLY A 120 -6.76 2.59 20.98
N THR A 121 -6.28 2.56 19.72
CA THR A 121 -6.03 1.33 18.98
C THR A 121 -5.07 0.43 19.76
N PRO A 122 -5.40 -0.86 19.92
CA PRO A 122 -4.51 -1.78 20.60
C PRO A 122 -3.26 -2.04 19.75
N LYS A 123 -2.10 -1.99 20.40
CA LYS A 123 -0.82 -2.24 19.75
C LYS A 123 -0.55 -3.74 19.67
N TYR A 124 -0.87 -4.35 18.55
CA TYR A 124 -0.61 -5.78 18.29
C TYR A 124 0.55 -5.97 17.31
N SER A 125 0.93 -4.93 16.57
CA SER A 125 2.01 -5.00 15.58
C SER A 125 3.36 -4.71 16.22
N ASN A 126 4.31 -5.64 16.00
CA ASN A 126 5.72 -5.51 16.36
C ASN A 126 6.58 -5.63 15.10
N PHE A 127 7.83 -5.19 15.17
CA PHE A 127 8.78 -5.30 14.07
C PHE A 127 8.90 -6.74 13.54
N THR A 128 8.94 -7.74 14.43
CA THR A 128 9.02 -9.16 14.07
C THR A 128 7.83 -9.62 13.24
N ILE A 129 6.60 -9.23 13.64
CA ILE A 129 5.37 -9.54 12.90
C ILE A 129 5.41 -8.88 11.53
N GLY A 130 5.86 -7.62 11.44
CA GLY A 130 6.04 -6.91 10.19
C GLY A 130 7.00 -7.62 9.24
N MET A 131 8.16 -8.10 9.73
CA MET A 131 9.13 -8.87 8.95
C MET A 131 8.56 -10.21 8.47
N ILE A 132 7.85 -10.94 9.31
CA ILE A 132 7.20 -12.20 8.93
C ILE A 132 6.19 -11.96 7.81
N LEU A 133 5.30 -10.96 7.95
CA LEU A 133 4.31 -10.63 6.94
C LEU A 133 4.95 -10.14 5.63
N LEU A 134 6.07 -9.41 5.71
CA LEU A 134 6.82 -9.01 4.53
C LEU A 134 7.35 -10.24 3.78
N VAL A 135 8.00 -11.19 4.48
CA VAL A 135 8.50 -12.43 3.86
C VAL A 135 7.37 -13.25 3.27
N LEU A 136 6.25 -13.41 3.99
CA LEU A 136 5.07 -14.12 3.50
C LEU A 136 4.49 -13.46 2.24
N SER A 137 4.40 -12.13 2.22
CA SER A 137 3.93 -11.40 1.04
C SER A 137 4.86 -11.58 -0.17
N MET A 138 6.18 -11.58 0.06
CA MET A 138 7.16 -11.86 -1.00
C MET A 138 7.00 -13.27 -1.58
N ILE A 139 6.87 -14.28 -0.71
CA ILE A 139 6.65 -15.67 -1.12
C ILE A 139 5.35 -15.79 -1.93
N PHE A 140 4.27 -15.18 -1.44
CA PHE A 140 2.99 -15.19 -2.16
C PHE A 140 3.10 -14.55 -3.54
N ILE A 141 3.71 -13.37 -3.66
CA ILE A 141 3.87 -12.66 -4.95
C ILE A 141 4.72 -13.48 -5.91
N GLN A 142 5.80 -14.12 -5.43
CA GLN A 142 6.62 -15.00 -6.27
C GLN A 142 5.84 -16.21 -6.79
N HIS A 143 5.08 -16.88 -5.93
CA HIS A 143 4.22 -17.99 -6.33
C HIS A 143 3.13 -17.54 -7.31
N PHE A 144 2.53 -16.37 -7.08
CA PHE A 144 1.54 -15.80 -7.98
C PHE A 144 2.13 -15.53 -9.36
N ILE A 145 3.31 -14.91 -9.47
CA ILE A 145 3.99 -14.64 -10.75
C ILE A 145 4.27 -15.93 -11.53
N HIS A 146 4.67 -17.02 -10.86
CA HIS A 146 4.96 -18.31 -11.50
C HIS A 146 3.71 -19.17 -11.72
N SER A 147 2.54 -18.77 -11.24
CA SER A 147 1.27 -19.46 -11.47
C SER A 147 0.79 -19.36 -12.93
N ARG A 148 -0.25 -20.12 -13.29
CA ARG A 148 -0.87 -20.01 -14.62
C ARG A 148 -1.42 -18.60 -14.87
N THR A 149 -2.09 -18.03 -13.88
CA THR A 149 -2.64 -16.67 -13.94
C THR A 149 -1.53 -15.63 -14.06
N GLY A 150 -0.44 -15.77 -13.29
CA GLY A 150 0.70 -14.86 -13.34
C GLY A 150 1.38 -14.85 -14.71
N ARG A 151 1.56 -16.03 -15.34
CA ARG A 151 2.09 -16.11 -16.70
C ARG A 151 1.19 -15.44 -17.74
N ALA A 152 -0.14 -15.57 -17.61
CA ALA A 152 -1.08 -14.87 -18.47
C ALA A 152 -0.97 -13.33 -18.30
N VAL A 153 -0.78 -12.86 -17.08
CA VAL A 153 -0.55 -11.41 -16.80
C VAL A 153 0.78 -10.95 -17.40
N MET A 154 1.83 -11.75 -17.34
CA MET A 154 3.11 -11.44 -17.97
C MET A 154 2.98 -11.35 -19.49
N ALA A 155 2.24 -12.26 -20.14
CA ALA A 155 1.95 -12.19 -21.57
C ALA A 155 1.22 -10.89 -21.95
N ILE A 156 0.24 -10.44 -21.13
CA ILE A 156 -0.44 -9.15 -21.34
C ILE A 156 0.53 -7.96 -21.22
N ARG A 157 1.47 -8.02 -20.29
CA ARG A 157 2.49 -6.97 -20.12
C ARG A 157 3.40 -6.88 -21.34
N ASP A 158 3.82 -8.03 -21.89
CA ASP A 158 4.77 -8.09 -22.99
C ASP A 158 4.10 -7.68 -24.31
N ASN A 159 2.91 -8.19 -24.62
CA ASN A 159 2.12 -7.76 -25.77
C ASN A 159 0.62 -7.98 -25.54
N ARG A 160 -0.10 -6.87 -25.30
CA ARG A 160 -1.54 -6.89 -25.02
C ARG A 160 -2.36 -7.41 -26.20
N ILE A 161 -2.02 -7.00 -27.44
CA ILE A 161 -2.77 -7.37 -28.65
C ILE A 161 -2.65 -8.87 -28.90
N ALA A 162 -1.45 -9.41 -28.80
CA ALA A 162 -1.20 -10.85 -28.94
C ALA A 162 -1.91 -11.66 -27.84
N ALA A 163 -1.97 -11.15 -26.61
CA ALA A 163 -2.70 -11.80 -25.50
C ALA A 163 -4.22 -11.81 -25.74
N GLU A 164 -4.78 -10.73 -26.28
CA GLU A 164 -6.21 -10.67 -26.67
C GLU A 164 -6.53 -11.62 -27.81
N SER A 165 -5.65 -11.75 -28.82
CA SER A 165 -5.89 -12.63 -29.98
C SER A 165 -5.88 -14.12 -29.63
N ILE A 166 -5.19 -14.53 -28.57
CA ILE A 166 -5.23 -15.92 -28.05
C ILE A 166 -6.35 -16.15 -27.04
N GLY A 167 -7.27 -15.18 -26.86
CA GLY A 167 -8.49 -15.30 -26.05
C GLY A 167 -8.28 -15.04 -24.55
N LEU A 168 -7.19 -14.42 -24.10
CA LEU A 168 -7.00 -14.08 -22.70
C LEU A 168 -7.94 -12.93 -22.28
N PRO A 169 -8.68 -13.05 -21.15
CA PRO A 169 -9.58 -12.01 -20.64
C PRO A 169 -8.79 -10.90 -19.95
N VAL A 170 -8.20 -9.99 -20.74
CA VAL A 170 -7.27 -8.95 -20.28
C VAL A 170 -7.84 -8.11 -19.13
N THR A 171 -9.09 -7.63 -19.25
CA THR A 171 -9.73 -6.79 -18.22
C THR A 171 -9.88 -7.53 -16.89
N LYS A 172 -10.30 -8.80 -16.91
CA LYS A 172 -10.45 -9.61 -15.68
C LYS A 172 -9.10 -9.85 -15.00
N LEU A 173 -8.06 -10.17 -15.78
CA LEU A 173 -6.72 -10.42 -15.26
C LEU A 173 -6.09 -9.15 -14.65
N LYS A 174 -6.28 -8.00 -15.28
CA LYS A 174 -5.85 -6.71 -14.74
C LYS A 174 -6.58 -6.38 -13.44
N LEU A 175 -7.90 -6.55 -13.40
CA LEU A 175 -8.72 -6.31 -12.22
C LEU A 175 -8.28 -7.20 -11.04
N LEU A 176 -8.00 -8.46 -11.31
CA LEU A 176 -7.50 -9.40 -10.31
C LEU A 176 -6.15 -8.94 -9.74
N CYS A 177 -5.19 -8.55 -10.58
CA CYS A 177 -3.90 -8.03 -10.12
C CYS A 177 -4.06 -6.74 -9.31
N PHE A 178 -4.93 -5.84 -9.75
CA PHE A 178 -5.22 -4.59 -9.06
C PHE A 178 -5.82 -4.83 -7.67
N SER A 179 -6.80 -5.76 -7.58
CA SER A 179 -7.43 -6.13 -6.32
C SER A 179 -6.44 -6.80 -5.34
N ILE A 180 -5.58 -7.71 -5.83
CA ILE A 180 -4.53 -8.32 -5.00
C ILE A 180 -3.56 -7.25 -4.49
N SER A 181 -3.14 -6.33 -5.35
CA SER A 181 -2.26 -5.21 -4.96
C SER A 181 -2.91 -4.33 -3.90
N ALA A 182 -4.20 -4.00 -4.05
CA ALA A 182 -4.97 -3.25 -3.06
C ALA A 182 -5.08 -4.01 -1.73
N ALA A 183 -5.27 -5.33 -1.75
CA ALA A 183 -5.31 -6.16 -0.54
C ALA A 183 -3.96 -6.12 0.21
N PHE A 184 -2.83 -6.20 -0.50
CA PHE A 184 -1.50 -6.05 0.13
C PHE A 184 -1.26 -4.64 0.69
N ALA A 185 -1.74 -3.60 0.00
CA ALA A 185 -1.72 -2.25 0.56
C ALA A 185 -2.57 -2.16 1.84
N GLY A 186 -3.73 -2.85 1.87
CA GLY A 186 -4.55 -2.98 3.07
C GLY A 186 -3.81 -3.65 4.22
N ILE A 187 -3.09 -4.75 3.98
CA ILE A 187 -2.25 -5.44 4.99
C ILE A 187 -1.20 -4.48 5.57
N ALA A 188 -0.53 -3.70 4.71
CA ALA A 188 0.42 -2.68 5.17
C ALA A 188 -0.28 -1.62 6.04
N GLY A 189 -1.52 -1.24 5.70
CA GLY A 189 -2.37 -0.36 6.50
C GLY A 189 -2.69 -0.95 7.87
N VAL A 190 -3.00 -2.24 7.96
CA VAL A 190 -3.24 -2.94 9.23
C VAL A 190 -2.01 -2.89 10.14
N LEU A 191 -0.83 -3.19 9.60
CA LEU A 191 0.43 -3.10 10.36
C LEU A 191 0.66 -1.69 10.87
N TYR A 192 0.43 -0.69 10.03
CA TYR A 192 0.57 0.72 10.40
C TYR A 192 -0.39 1.13 11.52
N ALA A 193 -1.68 0.76 11.40
CA ALA A 193 -2.71 1.09 12.38
C ALA A 193 -2.44 0.48 13.77
N HIS A 194 -1.97 -0.76 13.82
CA HIS A 194 -1.70 -1.47 15.08
C HIS A 194 -0.32 -1.19 15.66
N ASN A 195 0.51 -0.39 14.99
CA ASN A 195 1.76 0.14 15.54
C ASN A 195 1.57 1.48 16.25
N LEU A 196 0.51 2.21 15.89
CA LEU A 196 0.18 3.53 16.46
C LEU A 196 -0.92 3.43 17.51
N SER A 197 -0.86 4.29 18.53
CA SER A 197 -1.93 4.41 19.53
C SER A 197 -3.12 5.25 19.06
N SER A 198 -2.90 6.10 18.04
CA SER A 198 -3.93 6.92 17.40
C SER A 198 -3.73 6.87 15.88
N LEU A 199 -4.81 6.61 15.18
CA LEU A 199 -4.85 6.50 13.73
C LEU A 199 -5.65 7.67 13.17
N GLN A 200 -5.00 8.53 12.39
CA GLN A 200 -5.62 9.69 11.74
C GLN A 200 -5.40 9.61 10.23
N ALA A 201 -6.43 9.92 9.45
CA ALA A 201 -6.34 9.96 7.99
C ALA A 201 -5.71 11.28 7.49
N LEU A 202 -4.49 11.58 7.97
CA LEU A 202 -3.78 12.79 7.60
C LEU A 202 -3.20 12.69 6.18
N PRO A 203 -3.12 13.82 5.43
CA PRO A 203 -2.48 13.88 4.12
C PRO A 203 -1.03 13.38 4.12
N LYS A 204 -0.32 13.55 5.24
CA LYS A 204 1.06 13.10 5.43
C LYS A 204 1.18 11.57 5.39
N ASN A 205 0.18 10.84 5.93
CA ASN A 205 0.26 9.39 6.11
C ASN A 205 -0.45 8.61 4.99
N PHE A 206 -1.59 9.13 4.51
CA PHE A 206 -2.46 8.47 3.54
C PHE A 206 -2.80 9.33 2.32
N GLY A 207 -2.12 10.48 2.15
CA GLY A 207 -2.33 11.36 1.02
C GLY A 207 -1.56 10.95 -0.24
N TYR A 208 -1.75 11.74 -1.29
CA TYR A 208 -1.11 11.53 -2.59
C TYR A 208 0.43 11.50 -2.51
N ASN A 209 1.04 12.29 -1.62
CA ASN A 209 2.48 12.29 -1.41
C ASN A 209 3.02 10.91 -1.05
N GLN A 210 2.31 10.17 -0.19
CA GLN A 210 2.70 8.82 0.20
C GLN A 210 2.60 7.84 -0.98
N SER A 211 1.55 7.96 -1.81
CA SER A 211 1.42 7.16 -3.03
C SER A 211 2.55 7.44 -4.04
N ILE A 212 2.93 8.71 -4.19
CA ILE A 212 4.06 9.10 -5.06
C ILE A 212 5.38 8.52 -4.51
N MET A 213 5.62 8.59 -3.20
CA MET A 213 6.83 8.02 -2.60
C MET A 213 6.92 6.50 -2.83
N ILE A 214 5.83 5.76 -2.69
CA ILE A 214 5.78 4.32 -2.99
C ILE A 214 6.13 4.09 -4.47
N LEU A 215 5.57 4.89 -5.39
CA LEU A 215 5.89 4.81 -6.81
C LEU A 215 7.39 5.06 -7.07
N VAL A 216 7.96 6.10 -6.43
CA VAL A 216 9.39 6.44 -6.55
C VAL A 216 10.25 5.25 -6.11
N PHE A 217 9.91 4.57 -5.00
CA PHE A 217 10.65 3.38 -4.55
C PHE A 217 10.64 2.25 -5.59
N VAL A 218 9.49 2.04 -6.25
CA VAL A 218 9.34 1.00 -7.27
C VAL A 218 10.10 1.37 -8.56
N VAL A 219 10.02 2.63 -8.99
CA VAL A 219 10.70 3.10 -10.20
C VAL A 219 12.22 3.06 -10.03
N LEU A 220 12.73 3.56 -8.90
CA LEU A 220 14.16 3.55 -8.59
C LEU A 220 14.71 2.14 -8.38
N GLY A 221 13.92 1.26 -7.77
CA GLY A 221 14.29 -0.15 -7.62
C GLY A 221 14.26 -0.96 -8.92
N GLY A 222 13.64 -0.40 -9.96
CA GLY A 222 13.42 -1.00 -11.27
C GLY A 222 12.08 -1.70 -11.39
N ILE A 223 11.26 -1.22 -12.33
CA ILE A 223 9.93 -1.77 -12.59
C ILE A 223 10.04 -3.26 -12.95
N GLY A 224 9.35 -4.11 -12.18
CA GLY A 224 9.39 -5.56 -12.34
C GLY A 224 10.50 -6.27 -11.56
N ASN A 225 11.37 -5.55 -10.86
CA ASN A 225 12.40 -6.12 -10.00
C ASN A 225 12.04 -5.95 -8.52
N MET A 226 11.41 -6.97 -7.94
CA MET A 226 10.95 -6.96 -6.55
C MET A 226 12.08 -6.72 -5.53
N ARG A 227 13.25 -7.35 -5.74
CA ARG A 227 14.41 -7.19 -4.84
C ARG A 227 14.95 -5.75 -4.89
N GLY A 228 15.02 -5.17 -6.09
CA GLY A 228 15.44 -3.79 -6.28
C GLY A 228 14.49 -2.79 -5.60
N SER A 229 13.18 -2.98 -5.74
CA SER A 229 12.17 -2.11 -5.11
C SER A 229 12.23 -2.14 -3.59
N ILE A 230 12.49 -3.32 -2.98
CA ILE A 230 12.65 -3.44 -1.53
C ILE A 230 13.91 -2.72 -1.06
N LEU A 231 15.05 -2.93 -1.74
CA LEU A 231 16.29 -2.23 -1.41
C LEU A 231 16.15 -0.72 -1.54
N ALA A 232 15.51 -0.25 -2.62
CA ALA A 232 15.24 1.18 -2.81
C ALA A 232 14.35 1.74 -1.68
N ALA A 233 13.29 1.03 -1.29
CA ALA A 233 12.41 1.42 -0.20
C ALA A 233 13.18 1.54 1.13
N VAL A 234 14.04 0.55 1.46
CA VAL A 234 14.85 0.58 2.68
C VAL A 234 15.82 1.77 2.65
N ILE A 235 16.58 1.93 1.58
CA ILE A 235 17.58 3.01 1.46
C ILE A 235 16.89 4.38 1.56
N LEU A 236 15.82 4.60 0.80
CA LEU A 236 15.13 5.88 0.74
C LEU A 236 14.33 6.21 2.01
N THR A 237 13.97 5.21 2.80
CA THR A 237 13.32 5.43 4.10
C THR A 237 14.35 5.72 5.20
N VAL A 238 15.49 5.02 5.18
CA VAL A 238 16.56 5.19 6.19
C VAL A 238 17.36 6.48 5.95
N LEU A 239 17.59 6.84 4.69
CA LEU A 239 18.41 7.99 4.32
C LEU A 239 17.98 9.31 4.99
N PRO A 240 16.68 9.73 4.95
CA PRO A 240 16.25 10.95 5.62
C PRO A 240 16.43 10.91 7.14
N GLU A 241 16.37 9.72 7.74
CA GLU A 241 16.56 9.56 9.18
C GLU A 241 18.04 9.67 9.56
N MET A 242 18.95 9.10 8.78
CA MET A 242 20.38 9.27 8.95
C MET A 242 20.83 10.73 8.76
N LEU A 243 20.18 11.46 7.86
CA LEU A 243 20.43 12.88 7.61
C LEU A 243 19.79 13.82 8.64
N ARG A 244 19.12 13.28 9.66
CA ARG A 244 18.43 14.07 10.68
C ARG A 244 19.37 15.01 11.44
N SER A 245 20.63 14.67 11.58
CA SER A 245 21.65 15.51 12.21
C SER A 245 22.01 16.77 11.42
N LEU A 246 21.68 16.82 10.12
CA LEU A 246 21.98 17.93 9.21
C LEU A 246 20.85 18.97 9.10
N ASN A 247 19.80 18.87 9.95
CA ASN A 247 18.66 19.80 10.06
C ASN A 247 18.15 20.36 8.72
N ASP A 248 18.48 21.62 8.39
CA ASP A 248 17.92 22.36 7.25
C ASP A 248 18.37 21.81 5.89
N PHE A 249 19.55 21.21 5.81
CA PHE A 249 20.09 20.63 4.56
C PHE A 249 19.53 19.23 4.25
N ARG A 250 18.83 18.60 5.16
CA ARG A 250 18.28 17.25 5.02
C ARG A 250 17.45 17.07 3.75
N MET A 251 16.50 18.00 3.50
CA MET A 251 15.62 17.95 2.32
C MET A 251 16.38 18.17 1.02
N LEU A 252 17.36 19.07 1.02
CA LEU A 252 18.19 19.35 -0.15
C LEU A 252 19.06 18.14 -0.51
N ILE A 253 19.74 17.55 0.48
CA ILE A 253 20.58 16.38 0.26
C ILE A 253 19.72 15.20 -0.22
N TYR A 254 18.54 14.99 0.37
CA TYR A 254 17.61 13.96 -0.05
C TYR A 254 17.19 14.13 -1.52
N ALA A 255 16.84 15.35 -1.93
CA ALA A 255 16.49 15.66 -3.32
C ALA A 255 17.66 15.38 -4.29
N VAL A 256 18.88 15.81 -3.92
CA VAL A 256 20.08 15.56 -4.73
C VAL A 256 20.35 14.05 -4.87
N VAL A 257 20.24 13.29 -3.77
CA VAL A 257 20.43 11.83 -3.79
C VAL A 257 19.38 11.15 -4.66
N LEU A 258 18.11 11.57 -4.60
CA LEU A 258 17.06 11.06 -5.47
C LEU A 258 17.37 11.29 -6.95
N ILE A 259 17.78 12.51 -7.32
CA ILE A 259 18.15 12.86 -8.70
C ILE A 259 19.34 12.01 -9.15
N LEU A 260 20.39 11.92 -8.35
CA LEU A 260 21.55 11.09 -8.68
C LEU A 260 21.16 9.63 -8.85
N MET A 261 20.37 9.05 -7.92
CA MET A 261 19.93 7.68 -8.00
C MET A 261 19.07 7.42 -9.26
N MET A 262 18.20 8.37 -9.63
CA MET A 262 17.42 8.30 -10.85
C MET A 262 18.29 8.34 -12.11
N LEU A 263 19.29 9.23 -12.15
CA LEU A 263 20.26 9.30 -13.25
C LEU A 263 21.07 7.99 -13.38
N PHE A 264 21.54 7.44 -12.25
CA PHE A 264 22.26 6.16 -12.23
C PHE A 264 21.40 4.99 -12.71
N THR A 265 20.12 4.99 -12.41
CA THR A 265 19.20 3.89 -12.78
C THR A 265 18.73 4.00 -14.24
N SER A 266 18.52 5.22 -14.75
CA SER A 266 17.91 5.47 -16.06
C SER A 266 18.90 5.81 -17.18
N ALA A 267 20.12 6.26 -16.87
CA ALA A 267 21.07 6.68 -17.89
C ALA A 267 21.62 5.47 -18.68
N PRO A 268 21.53 5.50 -20.02
CA PRO A 268 21.97 4.40 -20.88
C PRO A 268 23.46 4.07 -20.72
N SER A 269 24.30 5.07 -20.42
CA SER A 269 25.74 4.90 -20.17
C SER A 269 26.00 4.04 -18.91
N PHE A 270 25.23 4.20 -17.85
CA PHE A 270 25.34 3.38 -16.64
C PHE A 270 24.78 1.98 -16.81
N ILE A 271 23.74 1.82 -17.60
CA ILE A 271 23.20 0.49 -17.97
C ILE A 271 24.27 -0.30 -18.75
N ALA A 272 24.98 0.35 -19.68
CA ALA A 272 26.08 -0.24 -20.43
C ALA A 272 27.26 -0.61 -19.51
N PHE A 273 27.64 0.27 -18.59
CA PHE A 273 28.70 0.03 -17.61
C PHE A 273 28.37 -1.13 -16.68
N ARG A 274 27.12 -1.22 -16.17
CA ARG A 274 26.65 -2.32 -15.35
C ARG A 274 26.64 -3.65 -16.09
N LYS A 275 26.26 -3.66 -17.38
CA LYS A 275 26.36 -4.86 -18.25
C LYS A 275 27.81 -5.29 -18.45
N SER A 276 28.73 -4.35 -18.64
CA SER A 276 30.16 -4.62 -18.80
C SER A 276 30.78 -5.23 -17.52
N ILE A 277 30.43 -4.72 -16.37
CA ILE A 277 30.87 -5.27 -15.07
C ILE A 277 30.34 -6.69 -14.86
N LEU A 278 29.04 -6.90 -15.09
CA LEU A 278 28.40 -8.23 -14.94
C LEU A 278 29.00 -9.26 -15.91
N GLN A 279 29.31 -8.86 -17.15
CA GLN A 279 30.00 -9.71 -18.12
C GLN A 279 31.43 -10.05 -17.68
N LYS A 280 32.15 -9.13 -17.05
CA LYS A 280 33.49 -9.36 -16.49
C LYS A 280 33.47 -10.37 -15.33
N PHE A 281 32.48 -10.29 -14.44
CA PHE A 281 32.29 -11.25 -13.34
C PHE A 281 31.91 -12.64 -13.86
N ARG A 282 30.99 -12.71 -14.82
CA ARG A 282 30.53 -13.97 -15.42
C ARG A 282 31.64 -14.66 -16.23
N LYS A 283 32.56 -13.90 -16.88
CA LYS A 283 33.75 -14.45 -17.52
C LYS A 283 34.78 -15.02 -16.54
N LYS A 284 34.85 -14.46 -15.32
CA LYS A 284 35.72 -15.00 -14.25
C LYS A 284 35.18 -16.30 -13.64
N GLU A 285 33.86 -16.46 -13.52
CA GLU A 285 33.24 -17.71 -13.03
C GLU A 285 33.32 -18.87 -14.03
N VAL A 286 33.40 -18.58 -15.34
CA VAL A 286 33.53 -19.61 -16.39
C VAL A 286 35.00 -19.98 -16.64
N ALA A 287 35.95 -19.18 -16.12
CA ALA A 287 37.39 -19.41 -16.29
C ALA A 287 38.06 -19.98 -15.01
N ALA A 288 37.31 -20.22 -13.94
CA ALA A 288 37.69 -20.91 -12.70
C ALA A 288 37.00 -22.28 -12.63
#